data_e4d1c4e4010513c2f17962cc269de7d4
#
_entry.id   e4d1c4e4010513c2f17962cc269de7d4
#
_cell.length_a   1.000
_cell.length_b   1.000
_cell.length_c   1.000
_cell.angle_alpha   90.00
_cell.angle_beta   90.00
_cell.angle_gamma   90.00
#
_symmetry.space_group_name_H-M   'P 1'
#
loop_
_entity.id
_entity.type
_entity.pdbx_description
1 polymer ?
#
loop_
_entity_poly.entity_id
_entity_poly.type
_entity_poly.pdbx_seq_one_letter_code
_entity_poly.pdbx_strand_id
1 'polypeptide(L)'
;MKSIKAGKVNFFKFFIIFIFVNFNPIVNSSETSKSLDGNFIEIKILDKVSSKSNVLKIKIGAEKKFKNILIKSLKCKNSEFDDNPEITAYLQVKDLTNTNNDEVFVFNGWTFSSSPTIRPFDHPVYDIWLTKCY
;
A
#
# COMPACT_ATOMS: atom_id res chain seq x y z
N MET A 1 -52.02 -59.48 -13.74
CA MET A 1 -51.14 -58.84 -12.76
C MET A 1 -49.73 -58.95 -13.26
N LYS A 2 -49.10 -57.86 -13.72
CA LYS A 2 -47.73 -57.83 -14.20
C LYS A 2 -46.81 -57.52 -13.01
N SER A 3 -45.94 -58.45 -12.65
CA SER A 3 -44.90 -58.29 -11.63
C SER A 3 -43.82 -57.36 -12.14
N ILE A 4 -43.56 -56.25 -11.44
CA ILE A 4 -42.48 -55.35 -11.71
C ILE A 4 -41.26 -55.90 -10.98
N LYS A 5 -40.25 -56.38 -11.73
CA LYS A 5 -38.92 -56.74 -11.17
C LYS A 5 -38.15 -55.48 -10.83
N ALA A 6 -37.92 -55.25 -9.54
CA ALA A 6 -37.01 -54.21 -9.08
C ALA A 6 -35.58 -54.55 -9.50
N GLY A 7 -35.00 -53.71 -10.33
CA GLY A 7 -33.58 -53.82 -10.72
C GLY A 7 -32.69 -53.58 -9.52
N LYS A 8 -31.68 -54.45 -9.31
CA LYS A 8 -30.62 -54.25 -8.31
C LYS A 8 -29.79 -53.02 -8.72
N VAL A 9 -30.01 -51.93 -8.05
CA VAL A 9 -29.16 -50.75 -8.16
C VAL A 9 -27.79 -51.13 -7.55
N ASN A 10 -26.72 -51.08 -8.35
CA ASN A 10 -25.37 -51.36 -7.89
C ASN A 10 -24.95 -50.26 -6.90
N PHE A 11 -25.23 -50.46 -5.64
CA PHE A 11 -24.86 -49.55 -4.53
C PHE A 11 -23.36 -49.24 -4.50
N PHE A 12 -22.55 -50.14 -5.03
CA PHE A 12 -21.12 -50.01 -5.13
C PHE A 12 -20.67 -48.87 -6.11
N LYS A 13 -21.40 -48.66 -7.20
CA LYS A 13 -21.12 -47.56 -8.15
C LYS A 13 -21.44 -46.20 -7.57
N PHE A 14 -22.50 -46.09 -6.78
CA PHE A 14 -22.85 -44.84 -6.08
C PHE A 14 -21.82 -44.49 -5.00
N PHE A 15 -21.26 -45.49 -4.33
CA PHE A 15 -20.24 -45.27 -3.29
C PHE A 15 -18.95 -44.72 -3.88
N ILE A 16 -18.52 -45.20 -5.06
CA ILE A 16 -17.32 -44.70 -5.75
C ILE A 16 -17.49 -43.26 -6.22
N ILE A 17 -18.67 -42.87 -6.71
CA ILE A 17 -18.95 -41.50 -7.13
C ILE A 17 -18.92 -40.54 -5.93
N PHE A 18 -19.42 -40.99 -4.77
CA PHE A 18 -19.44 -40.16 -3.55
C PHE A 18 -18.03 -39.85 -2.99
N ILE A 19 -17.07 -40.77 -3.18
CA ILE A 19 -15.68 -40.58 -2.75
C ILE A 19 -14.96 -39.55 -3.63
N PHE A 20 -15.25 -39.48 -4.94
CA PHE A 20 -14.61 -38.52 -5.84
C PHE A 20 -15.10 -37.08 -5.66
N VAL A 21 -16.29 -36.85 -5.14
CA VAL A 21 -16.84 -35.49 -4.95
C VAL A 21 -16.25 -34.79 -3.72
N ASN A 22 -15.65 -35.53 -2.77
CA ASN A 22 -15.10 -34.94 -1.55
C ASN A 22 -13.59 -34.67 -1.60
N PHE A 23 -12.90 -34.98 -2.71
CA PHE A 23 -11.50 -34.60 -2.93
C PHE A 23 -11.45 -33.21 -3.56
N ASN A 24 -11.80 -32.16 -2.78
CA ASN A 24 -11.40 -30.79 -3.13
C ASN A 24 -9.94 -30.63 -2.72
N PRO A 25 -8.98 -30.50 -3.65
CA PRO A 25 -7.64 -30.08 -3.28
C PRO A 25 -7.79 -28.63 -2.75
N ILE A 26 -7.52 -28.43 -1.47
CA ILE A 26 -7.31 -27.11 -0.92
C ILE A 26 -6.04 -26.60 -1.59
N VAL A 27 -6.20 -25.85 -2.67
CA VAL A 27 -5.11 -25.08 -3.27
C VAL A 27 -4.82 -23.96 -2.27
N ASN A 28 -3.92 -24.21 -1.34
CA ASN A 28 -3.28 -23.15 -0.58
C ASN A 28 -2.37 -22.39 -1.55
N SER A 29 -2.93 -21.41 -2.21
CA SER A 29 -2.15 -20.34 -2.83
C SER A 29 -1.56 -19.51 -1.69
N SER A 30 -0.44 -19.95 -1.17
CA SER A 30 0.42 -19.06 -0.38
C SER A 30 1.09 -18.12 -1.37
N GLU A 31 0.39 -17.08 -1.77
CA GLU A 31 1.06 -15.91 -2.28
C GLU A 31 1.95 -15.39 -1.13
N THR A 32 3.20 -15.77 -1.18
CA THR A 32 4.24 -15.10 -0.42
C THR A 32 4.39 -13.73 -1.05
N SER A 33 3.46 -12.83 -0.74
CA SER A 33 3.64 -11.42 -1.00
C SER A 33 4.83 -11.01 -0.14
N LYS A 34 6.01 -11.02 -0.76
CA LYS A 34 7.23 -10.48 -0.16
C LYS A 34 6.85 -9.08 0.26
N SER A 35 6.74 -8.83 1.57
CA SER A 35 6.36 -7.53 2.08
C SER A 35 7.37 -6.52 1.57
N LEU A 36 6.96 -5.70 0.62
CA LEU A 36 7.73 -4.63 0.02
C LEU A 36 7.69 -3.37 0.89
N ASP A 37 7.26 -3.52 2.15
CA ASP A 37 7.19 -2.43 3.12
C ASP A 37 8.62 -2.00 3.52
N GLY A 38 8.91 -0.71 3.37
CA GLY A 38 10.19 -0.13 3.75
C GLY A 38 10.19 0.41 5.18
N ASN A 39 11.40 0.60 5.71
CA ASN A 39 11.64 1.19 7.03
C ASN A 39 11.99 2.69 6.95
N PHE A 40 12.37 3.15 5.78
CA PHE A 40 12.76 4.53 5.52
C PHE A 40 12.17 5.01 4.19
N ILE A 41 11.85 6.30 4.17
CA ILE A 41 11.60 7.02 2.92
C ILE A 41 12.70 8.03 2.65
N GLU A 42 12.89 8.33 1.38
CA GLU A 42 13.63 9.48 0.92
C GLU A 42 12.68 10.39 0.15
N ILE A 43 12.64 11.66 0.54
CA ILE A 43 11.84 12.69 -0.12
C ILE A 43 12.74 13.82 -0.57
N LYS A 44 12.37 14.43 -1.70
CA LYS A 44 12.97 15.67 -2.19
C LYS A 44 12.03 16.83 -1.89
N ILE A 45 12.54 17.86 -1.24
CA ILE A 45 11.79 19.07 -0.91
C ILE A 45 12.37 20.22 -1.73
N LEU A 46 11.53 20.87 -2.52
CA LEU A 46 11.83 22.13 -3.20
C LEU A 46 11.31 23.28 -2.36
N ASP A 47 12.19 24.21 -2.04
CA ASP A 47 11.83 25.52 -1.54
C ASP A 47 11.59 26.44 -2.75
N LYS A 48 10.32 26.77 -2.99
CA LYS A 48 9.89 27.57 -4.16
C LYS A 48 10.40 29.00 -4.12
N VAL A 49 10.67 29.54 -2.93
CA VAL A 49 11.17 30.91 -2.75
C VAL A 49 12.63 31.01 -3.14
N SER A 50 13.45 30.06 -2.67
CA SER A 50 14.90 30.06 -2.95
C SER A 50 15.30 29.20 -4.15
N SER A 51 14.38 28.47 -4.74
CA SER A 51 14.59 27.45 -5.80
C SER A 51 15.62 26.38 -5.43
N LYS A 52 15.84 26.14 -4.13
CA LYS A 52 16.78 25.15 -3.64
C LYS A 52 16.06 23.84 -3.31
N SER A 53 16.65 22.72 -3.75
CA SER A 53 16.18 21.38 -3.42
C SER A 53 17.01 20.76 -2.31
N ASN A 54 16.35 20.05 -1.40
CA ASN A 54 16.96 19.29 -0.32
C ASN A 54 16.42 17.87 -0.32
N VAL A 55 17.28 16.91 0.01
CA VAL A 55 16.88 15.50 0.16
C VAL A 55 16.83 15.19 1.65
N LEU A 56 15.70 14.64 2.08
CA LEU A 56 15.48 14.20 3.45
C LEU A 56 15.22 12.70 3.51
N LYS A 57 15.94 12.03 4.43
CA LYS A 57 15.66 10.65 4.82
C LYS A 57 14.87 10.64 6.12
N ILE A 58 13.75 9.93 6.15
CA ILE A 58 12.83 9.83 7.29
C ILE A 58 12.59 8.35 7.60
N LYS A 59 12.75 7.96 8.86
CA LYS A 59 12.37 6.63 9.34
C LYS A 59 10.85 6.56 9.44
N ILE A 60 10.25 5.43 9.04
CA ILE A 60 8.80 5.20 9.19
C ILE A 60 8.40 5.33 10.67
N GLY A 61 7.33 6.07 10.90
CA GLY A 61 6.81 6.42 12.23
C GLY A 61 7.49 7.61 12.89
N ALA A 62 8.68 8.03 12.44
CA ALA A 62 9.38 9.19 12.98
C ALA A 62 8.92 10.50 12.35
N GLU A 63 9.03 11.59 13.11
CA GLU A 63 8.81 12.95 12.65
C GLU A 63 10.13 13.62 12.31
N LYS A 64 10.14 14.39 11.25
CA LYS A 64 11.30 15.18 10.81
C LYS A 64 10.87 16.61 10.55
N LYS A 65 11.49 17.54 11.25
CA LYS A 65 11.28 18.97 11.01
C LYS A 65 12.19 19.43 9.88
N PHE A 66 11.63 20.18 8.94
CA PHE A 66 12.35 20.89 7.90
C PHE A 66 11.84 22.34 7.85
N LYS A 67 12.66 23.29 8.30
CA LYS A 67 12.27 24.70 8.44
C LYS A 67 10.93 24.82 9.19
N ASN A 68 9.89 25.27 8.50
CA ASN A 68 8.57 25.56 9.06
C ASN A 68 7.57 24.41 8.91
N ILE A 69 7.99 23.27 8.37
CA ILE A 69 7.11 22.10 8.23
C ILE A 69 7.61 20.93 9.06
N LEU A 70 6.67 20.15 9.57
CA LEU A 70 6.89 18.89 10.27
C LEU A 70 6.34 17.76 9.41
N ILE A 71 7.20 16.82 9.07
CA ILE A 71 6.86 15.72 8.16
C ILE A 71 6.96 14.40 8.92
N LYS A 72 5.95 13.56 8.79
CA LYS A 72 5.91 12.19 9.30
C LYS A 72 5.51 11.24 8.18
N SER A 73 6.21 10.13 8.06
CA SER A 73 5.78 9.03 7.21
C SER A 73 5.28 7.88 8.05
N LEU A 74 4.05 7.43 7.82
CA LEU A 74 3.45 6.33 8.56
C LEU A 74 3.74 4.98 7.95
N LYS A 75 3.84 4.93 6.63
CA LYS A 75 4.07 3.70 5.88
C LYS A 75 4.68 4.03 4.53
N CYS A 76 5.53 3.14 4.02
CA CYS A 76 5.90 3.15 2.61
C CYS A 76 5.96 1.75 2.03
N LYS A 77 5.77 1.66 0.74
CA LYS A 77 5.83 0.44 -0.03
C LYS A 77 6.60 0.69 -1.33
N ASN A 78 7.46 -0.26 -1.66
CA ASN A 78 8.18 -0.28 -2.93
C ASN A 78 7.75 -1.52 -3.72
N SER A 79 7.09 -1.31 -4.85
CA SER A 79 6.67 -2.36 -5.78
C SER A 79 7.51 -2.38 -7.06
N GLU A 80 8.80 -2.03 -6.96
CA GLU A 80 9.72 -1.91 -8.09
C GLU A 80 9.85 -3.18 -8.95
N PHE A 81 9.50 -4.34 -8.37
CA PHE A 81 9.57 -5.63 -9.06
C PHE A 81 8.21 -6.12 -9.60
N ASP A 82 7.16 -5.32 -9.46
CA ASP A 82 5.85 -5.62 -10.03
C ASP A 82 5.79 -5.21 -11.51
N ASP A 83 4.80 -5.70 -12.25
CA ASP A 83 4.55 -5.34 -13.65
C ASP A 83 4.29 -3.83 -13.84
N ASN A 84 3.84 -3.16 -12.79
CA ASN A 84 3.65 -1.72 -12.72
C ASN A 84 4.40 -1.14 -11.51
N PRO A 85 5.71 -0.89 -11.64
CA PRO A 85 6.56 -0.46 -10.54
C PRO A 85 6.12 0.90 -10.00
N GLU A 86 5.89 0.97 -8.69
CA GLU A 86 5.50 2.20 -8.01
C GLU A 86 6.08 2.24 -6.60
N ILE A 87 6.51 3.41 -6.19
CA ILE A 87 6.86 3.69 -4.80
C ILE A 87 5.76 4.56 -4.21
N THR A 88 5.18 4.09 -3.11
CA THR A 88 4.11 4.80 -2.41
C THR A 88 4.49 5.06 -0.97
N ALA A 89 4.03 6.18 -0.41
CA ALA A 89 4.15 6.46 1.01
C ALA A 89 2.93 7.20 1.54
N TYR A 90 2.60 6.96 2.80
CA TYR A 90 1.61 7.75 3.50
C TYR A 90 2.32 8.84 4.30
N LEU A 91 2.10 10.09 3.91
CA LEU A 91 2.71 11.26 4.54
C LEU A 91 1.68 12.09 5.31
N GLN A 92 2.14 12.63 6.43
CA GLN A 92 1.47 13.68 7.18
C GLN A 92 2.42 14.87 7.26
N VAL A 93 1.96 16.04 6.85
CA VAL A 93 2.74 17.27 6.89
C VAL A 93 1.93 18.35 7.61
N LYS A 94 2.55 18.97 8.62
CA LYS A 94 1.99 20.11 9.34
C LYS A 94 2.80 21.36 9.02
N ASP A 95 2.13 22.49 8.87
CA ASP A 95 2.80 23.80 8.83
C ASP A 95 2.91 24.35 10.26
N LEU A 96 4.13 24.64 10.67
CA LEU A 96 4.45 25.17 12.00
C LEU A 96 4.36 26.70 12.09
N THR A 97 4.06 27.39 10.99
CA THR A 97 3.86 28.85 11.00
C THR A 97 2.50 29.23 11.53
N ASN A 98 1.54 28.32 11.48
CA ASN A 98 0.19 28.55 12.00
C ASN A 98 0.20 28.43 13.53
N THR A 99 0.04 29.56 14.22
CA THR A 99 0.06 29.65 15.69
C THR A 99 -1.27 29.33 16.35
N ASN A 100 -2.32 29.12 15.59
CA ASN A 100 -3.58 28.64 16.11
C ASN A 100 -3.36 27.20 16.59
N ASN A 101 -3.76 26.88 17.81
CA ASN A 101 -3.59 25.56 18.45
C ASN A 101 -4.26 24.39 17.70
N ASP A 102 -4.84 24.64 16.53
CA ASP A 102 -5.41 23.61 15.68
C ASP A 102 -4.28 22.90 14.91
N GLU A 103 -4.05 21.64 15.22
CA GLU A 103 -3.13 20.78 14.47
C GLU A 103 -3.67 20.48 13.06
N VAL A 104 -3.60 21.46 12.17
CA VAL A 104 -4.06 21.29 10.78
C VAL A 104 -2.94 20.69 9.94
N PHE A 105 -3.22 19.53 9.35
CA PHE A 105 -2.35 18.95 8.33
C PHE A 105 -2.54 19.72 7.01
N VAL A 106 -1.44 20.25 6.47
CA VAL A 106 -1.43 20.80 5.10
C VAL A 106 -1.40 19.67 4.06
N PHE A 107 -0.99 18.48 4.48
CA PHE A 107 -1.10 17.26 3.70
C PHE A 107 -1.28 16.06 4.63
N ASN A 108 -2.21 15.18 4.29
CA ASN A 108 -2.44 13.93 5.01
C ASN A 108 -2.96 12.87 4.04
N GLY A 109 -2.07 11.98 3.57
CA GLY A 109 -2.47 10.97 2.59
C GLY A 109 -1.34 10.25 1.89
N TRP A 110 -1.74 9.43 0.92
CA TRP A 110 -0.83 8.72 0.06
C TRP A 110 -0.20 9.64 -0.98
N THR A 111 1.10 9.47 -1.21
CA THR A 111 1.85 10.06 -2.30
C THR A 111 2.52 8.98 -3.13
N PHE A 112 2.76 9.27 -4.40
CA PHE A 112 3.24 8.34 -5.42
C PHE A 112 4.48 8.93 -6.09
N SER A 113 5.52 8.11 -6.29
CA SER A 113 6.76 8.61 -6.88
C SER A 113 6.63 8.89 -8.39
N SER A 114 5.92 8.03 -9.12
CA SER A 114 5.71 8.17 -10.56
C SER A 114 4.67 9.22 -10.92
N SER A 115 3.72 9.47 -10.04
CA SER A 115 2.54 10.30 -10.31
C SER A 115 2.21 11.23 -9.14
N PRO A 116 3.07 12.18 -8.80
CA PRO A 116 2.87 13.08 -7.67
C PRO A 116 1.62 13.97 -7.82
N THR A 117 1.13 14.14 -9.04
CA THR A 117 -0.04 14.95 -9.35
C THR A 117 -1.39 14.30 -9.02
N ILE A 118 -1.42 12.99 -8.77
CA ILE A 118 -2.65 12.29 -8.33
C ILE A 118 -3.17 12.87 -7.01
N ARG A 119 -2.24 13.17 -6.10
CA ARG A 119 -2.53 13.85 -4.85
C ARG A 119 -1.42 14.87 -4.58
N PRO A 120 -1.52 16.07 -5.17
CA PRO A 120 -0.47 17.08 -5.07
C PRO A 120 -0.31 17.57 -3.63
N PHE A 121 0.93 17.82 -3.26
CA PHE A 121 1.24 18.57 -2.06
C PHE A 121 1.09 20.05 -2.38
N ASP A 122 0.03 20.67 -1.87
CA ASP A 122 -0.26 22.08 -2.09
C ASP A 122 0.17 22.91 -0.87
N HIS A 123 1.36 23.51 -0.99
CA HIS A 123 1.89 24.42 0.03
C HIS A 123 2.52 25.64 -0.66
N PRO A 124 2.30 26.87 -0.16
CA PRO A 124 2.76 28.09 -0.85
C PRO A 124 4.28 28.16 -1.02
N VAL A 125 5.05 27.55 -0.13
CA VAL A 125 6.51 27.69 -0.07
C VAL A 125 7.24 26.41 -0.51
N TYR A 126 6.66 25.25 -0.29
CA TYR A 126 7.35 23.98 -0.51
C TYR A 126 6.61 23.07 -1.46
N ASP A 127 7.37 22.27 -2.23
CA ASP A 127 6.88 21.06 -2.88
C ASP A 127 7.63 19.84 -2.34
N ILE A 128 6.93 18.70 -2.23
CA ILE A 128 7.49 17.45 -1.70
C ILE A 128 7.25 16.34 -2.70
N TRP A 129 8.32 15.63 -3.06
CA TRP A 129 8.26 14.44 -3.91
C TRP A 129 8.86 13.24 -3.20
N LEU A 130 8.16 12.13 -3.22
CA LEU A 130 8.67 10.84 -2.79
C LEU A 130 9.67 10.33 -3.84
N THR A 131 10.86 9.93 -3.39
CA THR A 131 11.91 9.43 -4.30
C THR A 131 12.25 7.97 -4.03
N LYS A 132 12.28 7.54 -2.76
CA LYS A 132 12.61 6.14 -2.40
C LYS A 132 11.84 5.66 -1.18
N CYS A 133 11.65 4.33 -1.13
CA CYS A 133 11.22 3.54 0.02
C CYS A 133 12.14 2.32 0.15
N TYR A 134 12.77 2.11 1.30
CA TYR A 134 13.73 1.01 1.54
C TYR A 134 13.84 0.62 3.01
#